data_13d3ac15c183bdca6dcebbc38eb5292f
#
_entry.id   13d3ac15c183bdca6dcebbc38eb5292f
#
_cell.length_a   1.000
_cell.length_b   1.000
_cell.length_c   1.000
_cell.angle_alpha   90.00
_cell.angle_beta   90.00
_cell.angle_gamma   90.00
#
_symmetry.space_group_name_H-M   'P 1'
#
loop_
_entity.id
_entity.type
_entity.pdbx_description
1 polymer ?
#
loop_
_entity_poly.entity_id
_entity_poly.type
_entity_poly.pdbx_seq_one_letter_code
_entity_poly.pdbx_strand_id
1 'polypeptide(L)'
;EYVDVWYIHKTKYDYAGQLADWWKQDLKDMVDKDYNHPSVIMYSTGNEVAETAQKKGIALTGDMTNYLHSLDSTRPVTCGINIFFNFLSSIGLGVYSDDKAEKTAASKPEKKKKPVGSEFYNTLACLVGDYFMKCGATLYPCDLRTKDAYANMDIAGYNYGIFRYKHYLKKYPNRLILGSETFCKDAYS
;
A
#
# COMPACT_ATOMS: atom_id res chain seq x y z
N GLU A 1 -8.27 0.58 -8.78
CA GLU A 1 -7.85 0.52 -7.37
C GLU A 1 -9.05 0.61 -6.45
N TYR A 2 -9.04 -0.19 -5.37
CA TYR A 2 -10.15 -0.27 -4.43
C TYR A 2 -10.07 0.85 -3.37
N VAL A 3 -9.14 0.77 -2.41
CA VAL A 3 -9.06 1.74 -1.31
C VAL A 3 -7.64 2.02 -0.85
N ASP A 4 -7.44 3.16 -0.17
CA ASP A 4 -6.16 3.55 0.47
C ASP A 4 -6.06 3.15 1.95
N VAL A 5 -7.09 2.56 2.52
CA VAL A 5 -7.14 2.17 3.94
C VAL A 5 -7.83 0.82 4.08
N TRP A 6 -7.34 -0.01 5.02
CA TRP A 6 -8.03 -1.25 5.37
C TRP A 6 -8.65 -1.15 6.78
N TYR A 7 -7.90 -1.48 7.81
CA TYR A 7 -8.41 -1.49 9.20
C TYR A 7 -7.88 -0.34 10.04
N ILE A 8 -6.76 0.29 9.64
CA ILE A 8 -6.13 1.38 10.37
C ILE A 8 -6.47 2.69 9.67
N HIS A 9 -7.09 3.59 10.41
CA HIS A 9 -7.45 4.91 9.89
C HIS A 9 -6.23 5.75 9.50
N LYS A 10 -6.23 6.30 8.30
CA LYS A 10 -5.35 7.40 7.89
C LYS A 10 -5.92 8.73 8.38
N THR A 11 -7.25 8.87 8.32
CA THR A 11 -8.01 10.02 8.83
C THR A 11 -9.23 9.53 9.60
N LYS A 12 -9.79 10.35 10.51
CA LYS A 12 -10.90 9.96 11.40
C LYS A 12 -12.15 9.45 10.67
N TYR A 13 -12.42 9.96 9.47
CA TYR A 13 -13.64 9.68 8.72
C TYR A 13 -13.39 8.96 7.40
N ASP A 14 -12.31 8.20 7.32
CA ASP A 14 -12.03 7.38 6.16
C ASP A 14 -12.78 6.03 6.17
N TYR A 15 -12.55 5.22 5.16
CA TYR A 15 -13.29 3.98 4.93
C TYR A 15 -12.93 2.83 5.88
N ALA A 16 -11.90 2.93 6.73
CA ALA A 16 -11.39 1.82 7.51
C ALA A 16 -12.45 1.16 8.41
N GLY A 17 -13.40 1.95 8.97
CA GLY A 17 -14.50 1.45 9.78
C GLY A 17 -15.56 0.64 9.01
N GLN A 18 -15.61 0.75 7.69
CA GLN A 18 -16.60 0.09 6.82
C GLN A 18 -16.04 -1.17 6.16
N LEU A 19 -14.74 -1.26 5.99
CA LEU A 19 -14.10 -2.29 5.18
C LEU A 19 -14.48 -3.71 5.59
N ALA A 20 -14.52 -4.01 6.89
CA ALA A 20 -14.80 -5.37 7.38
C ALA A 20 -16.12 -5.93 6.86
N ASP A 21 -17.14 -5.08 6.75
CA ASP A 21 -18.50 -5.47 6.35
C ASP A 21 -18.71 -5.43 4.83
N TRP A 22 -17.99 -4.55 4.12
CA TRP A 22 -18.34 -4.20 2.75
C TRP A 22 -17.33 -4.64 1.68
N TRP A 23 -16.09 -4.98 2.03
CA TRP A 23 -15.03 -5.22 1.04
C TRP A 23 -15.39 -6.22 -0.06
N LYS A 24 -16.16 -7.28 0.25
CA LYS A 24 -16.57 -8.26 -0.75
C LYS A 24 -17.58 -7.67 -1.74
N GLN A 25 -18.56 -6.92 -1.22
CA GLN A 25 -19.55 -6.29 -2.08
C GLN A 25 -18.89 -5.24 -2.97
N ASP A 26 -18.04 -4.42 -2.42
CA ASP A 26 -17.36 -3.35 -3.15
C ASP A 26 -16.43 -3.90 -4.24
N LEU A 27 -15.66 -4.95 -3.94
CA LEU A 27 -14.81 -5.60 -4.94
C LEU A 27 -15.66 -6.24 -6.06
N LYS A 28 -16.80 -6.82 -5.70
CA LYS A 28 -17.74 -7.33 -6.69
C LYS A 28 -18.29 -6.22 -7.58
N ASP A 29 -18.73 -5.12 -6.99
CA ASP A 29 -19.27 -3.97 -7.74
C ASP A 29 -18.21 -3.34 -8.65
N MET A 30 -16.96 -3.28 -8.19
CA MET A 30 -15.82 -2.85 -9.01
C MET A 30 -15.61 -3.77 -10.21
N VAL A 31 -15.64 -5.08 -10.01
CA VAL A 31 -15.50 -6.05 -11.11
C VAL A 31 -16.69 -5.96 -12.05
N ASP A 32 -17.92 -5.96 -11.55
CA ASP A 32 -19.15 -5.89 -12.37
C ASP A 32 -19.13 -4.63 -13.26
N LYS A 33 -18.69 -3.49 -12.69
CA LYS A 33 -18.56 -2.24 -13.45
C LYS A 33 -17.49 -2.35 -14.55
N ASP A 34 -16.35 -2.94 -14.25
CA ASP A 34 -15.15 -2.86 -15.09
C ASP A 34 -14.91 -4.09 -15.98
N TYR A 35 -15.70 -5.16 -15.82
CA TYR A 35 -15.50 -6.45 -16.49
C TYR A 35 -15.41 -6.33 -18.03
N ASN A 36 -16.30 -5.54 -18.61
CA ASN A 36 -16.37 -5.34 -20.06
C ASN A 36 -15.50 -4.17 -20.57
N HIS A 37 -14.63 -3.61 -19.71
CA HIS A 37 -13.74 -2.52 -20.09
C HIS A 37 -12.34 -3.05 -20.42
N PRO A 38 -11.95 -3.17 -21.70
CA PRO A 38 -10.67 -3.75 -22.10
C PRO A 38 -9.45 -2.90 -21.68
N SER A 39 -9.65 -1.65 -21.32
CA SER A 39 -8.61 -0.78 -20.77
C SER A 39 -8.27 -1.08 -19.30
N VAL A 40 -9.15 -1.79 -18.59
CA VAL A 40 -8.86 -2.29 -17.24
C VAL A 40 -8.08 -3.59 -17.36
N ILE A 41 -6.79 -3.54 -17.06
CA ILE A 41 -5.87 -4.67 -17.27
C ILE A 41 -5.50 -5.40 -15.98
N MET A 42 -5.76 -4.83 -14.82
CA MET A 42 -5.51 -5.41 -13.50
C MET A 42 -6.39 -4.77 -12.44
N TYR A 43 -6.52 -5.43 -11.29
CA TYR A 43 -7.19 -4.90 -10.10
C TYR A 43 -6.18 -4.63 -8.99
N SER A 44 -6.30 -3.47 -8.31
CA SER A 44 -5.52 -3.16 -7.11
C SER A 44 -6.42 -3.22 -5.88
N THR A 45 -6.02 -3.99 -4.88
CA THR A 45 -6.77 -4.14 -3.62
C THR A 45 -6.56 -3.00 -2.65
N GLY A 46 -5.53 -2.19 -2.87
CA GLY A 46 -5.26 -1.01 -2.05
C GLY A 46 -3.93 -0.36 -2.36
N ASN A 47 -3.74 0.83 -1.79
CA ASN A 47 -2.50 1.58 -1.90
C ASN A 47 -2.02 2.08 -0.53
N GLU A 48 -0.75 1.84 -0.22
CA GLU A 48 -0.09 2.27 1.03
C GLU A 48 -0.86 1.91 2.30
N VAL A 49 -1.59 0.79 2.30
CA VAL A 49 -2.28 0.30 3.48
C VAL A 49 -1.27 -0.14 4.53
N ALA A 50 -1.51 0.22 5.80
CA ALA A 50 -0.51 0.08 6.86
C ALA A 50 -0.34 -1.38 7.30
N GLU A 51 -1.27 -2.26 6.96
CA GLU A 51 -1.38 -3.60 7.52
C GLU A 51 -0.68 -4.69 6.72
N THR A 52 -0.20 -4.42 5.51
CA THR A 52 0.43 -5.44 4.64
C THR A 52 1.74 -6.03 5.20
N ALA A 53 2.26 -5.51 6.31
CA ALA A 53 3.35 -6.11 7.08
C ALA A 53 2.87 -6.81 8.38
N GLN A 54 1.55 -6.93 8.59
CA GLN A 54 0.93 -7.53 9.76
C GLN A 54 0.17 -8.79 9.36
N LYS A 55 0.05 -9.77 10.27
CA LYS A 55 -0.62 -11.05 9.99
C LYS A 55 -2.03 -10.89 9.41
N LYS A 56 -2.83 -9.99 10.00
CA LYS A 56 -4.22 -9.75 9.56
C LYS A 56 -4.26 -9.17 8.14
N GLY A 57 -3.40 -8.21 7.82
CA GLY A 57 -3.33 -7.61 6.49
C GLY A 57 -2.75 -8.55 5.44
N ILE A 58 -1.75 -9.35 5.79
CA ILE A 58 -1.21 -10.40 4.90
C ILE A 58 -2.31 -11.41 4.55
N ALA A 59 -3.10 -11.87 5.53
CA ALA A 59 -4.24 -12.76 5.28
C ALA A 59 -5.26 -12.09 4.35
N LEU A 60 -5.65 -10.85 4.66
CA LEU A 60 -6.62 -10.10 3.86
C LEU A 60 -6.13 -9.89 2.40
N THR A 61 -4.83 -9.66 2.19
CA THR A 61 -4.26 -9.60 0.83
C THR A 61 -4.59 -10.88 0.04
N GLY A 62 -4.40 -12.05 0.65
CA GLY A 62 -4.73 -13.34 0.03
C GLY A 62 -6.23 -13.52 -0.18
N ASP A 63 -7.05 -13.17 0.82
CA ASP A 63 -8.50 -13.29 0.74
C ASP A 63 -9.08 -12.41 -0.38
N MET A 64 -8.63 -11.16 -0.50
CA MET A 64 -9.07 -10.25 -1.56
C MET A 64 -8.61 -10.72 -2.95
N THR A 65 -7.36 -11.18 -3.06
CA THR A 65 -6.83 -11.74 -4.33
C THR A 65 -7.64 -12.94 -4.78
N ASN A 66 -7.87 -13.92 -3.89
CA ASN A 66 -8.66 -15.10 -4.21
C ASN A 66 -10.11 -14.76 -4.55
N TYR A 67 -10.68 -13.79 -3.86
CA TYR A 67 -12.05 -13.35 -4.14
C TYR A 67 -12.16 -12.68 -5.52
N LEU A 68 -11.23 -11.80 -5.86
CA LEU A 68 -11.18 -11.18 -7.19
C LEU A 68 -11.00 -12.23 -8.29
N HIS A 69 -10.12 -13.21 -8.12
CA HIS A 69 -9.97 -14.33 -9.07
C HIS A 69 -11.24 -15.19 -9.20
N SER A 70 -12.05 -15.29 -8.15
CA SER A 70 -13.34 -15.99 -8.24
C SER A 70 -14.37 -15.23 -9.06
N LEU A 71 -14.25 -13.91 -9.16
CA LEU A 71 -15.12 -13.04 -9.95
C LEU A 71 -14.61 -12.84 -11.39
N ASP A 72 -13.29 -12.68 -11.52
CA ASP A 72 -12.61 -12.49 -12.81
C ASP A 72 -11.22 -13.13 -12.77
N SER A 73 -11.10 -14.29 -13.40
CA SER A 73 -9.83 -15.03 -13.49
C SER A 73 -8.90 -14.54 -14.61
N THR A 74 -9.31 -13.52 -15.37
CA THR A 74 -8.58 -13.05 -16.56
C THR A 74 -7.62 -11.90 -16.26
N ARG A 75 -7.81 -11.20 -15.14
CA ARG A 75 -7.03 -10.03 -14.75
C ARG A 75 -6.21 -10.30 -13.48
N PRO A 76 -4.92 -9.93 -13.49
CA PRO A 76 -4.08 -10.08 -12.32
C PRO A 76 -4.43 -9.07 -11.22
N VAL A 77 -4.08 -9.43 -10.00
CA VAL A 77 -4.32 -8.63 -8.79
C VAL A 77 -3.01 -8.11 -8.23
N THR A 78 -3.03 -6.86 -7.78
CA THR A 78 -1.90 -6.17 -7.15
C THR A 78 -2.35 -5.41 -5.89
N CYS A 79 -1.38 -4.90 -5.16
CA CYS A 79 -1.55 -3.89 -4.11
C CYS A 79 -0.29 -3.02 -4.08
N GLY A 80 -0.46 -1.72 -4.04
CA GLY A 80 0.65 -0.78 -3.88
C GLY A 80 1.18 -0.79 -2.44
N ILE A 81 2.39 -1.27 -2.21
CA ILE A 81 2.98 -1.34 -0.88
C ILE A 81 4.16 -0.37 -0.76
N ASN A 82 4.03 0.59 0.14
CA ASN A 82 5.17 1.38 0.60
C ASN A 82 6.00 0.53 1.57
N ILE A 83 7.05 -0.06 1.04
CA ILE A 83 7.85 -1.08 1.71
C ILE A 83 8.47 -0.54 3.01
N PHE A 84 8.95 0.69 2.99
CA PHE A 84 9.58 1.30 4.16
C PHE A 84 8.56 1.66 5.25
N PHE A 85 7.43 2.25 4.88
CA PHE A 85 6.37 2.58 5.83
C PHE A 85 5.72 1.33 6.44
N ASN A 86 5.56 0.28 5.66
CA ASN A 86 5.08 -1.01 6.17
C ASN A 86 6.04 -1.61 7.20
N PHE A 87 7.34 -1.55 6.96
CA PHE A 87 8.32 -1.96 7.97
C PHE A 87 8.18 -1.14 9.25
N LEU A 88 8.11 0.20 9.15
CA LEU A 88 7.92 1.07 10.31
C LEU A 88 6.62 0.73 11.06
N SER A 89 5.52 0.50 10.36
CA SER A 89 4.25 0.07 10.95
C SER A 89 4.40 -1.24 11.73
N SER A 90 5.15 -2.21 11.18
CA SER A 90 5.34 -3.53 11.80
C SER A 90 6.14 -3.52 13.11
N ILE A 91 6.87 -2.44 13.38
CA ILE A 91 7.66 -2.25 14.61
C ILE A 91 7.07 -1.17 15.54
N GLY A 92 5.82 -0.76 15.30
CA GLY A 92 5.11 0.23 16.12
C GLY A 92 5.45 1.70 15.82
N LEU A 93 6.28 1.97 14.81
CA LEU A 93 6.62 3.31 14.33
C LEU A 93 5.76 3.73 13.14
N GLY A 94 4.57 3.15 13.01
CA GLY A 94 3.66 3.38 11.88
C GLY A 94 3.31 4.85 11.69
N VAL A 95 3.21 5.24 10.42
CA VAL A 95 2.79 6.59 10.00
C VAL A 95 1.35 6.84 10.40
N TYR A 96 0.51 5.81 10.28
CA TYR A 96 -0.92 5.85 10.54
C TYR A 96 -1.29 5.05 11.79
N SER A 97 -2.26 5.55 12.56
CA SER A 97 -2.93 4.83 13.64
C SER A 97 -4.23 5.56 13.99
N ASP A 98 -5.18 4.84 14.58
CA ASP A 98 -6.47 5.40 15.00
C ASP A 98 -6.29 6.58 15.97
N ASP A 99 -5.40 6.45 16.95
CA ASP A 99 -5.06 7.53 17.87
C ASP A 99 -4.53 8.80 17.18
N LYS A 100 -3.74 8.64 16.12
CA LYS A 100 -3.22 9.76 15.34
C LYS A 100 -4.32 10.42 14.52
N ALA A 101 -5.21 9.63 13.93
CA ALA A 101 -6.35 10.12 13.16
C ALA A 101 -7.29 10.96 14.06
N GLU A 102 -7.59 10.47 15.27
CA GLU A 102 -8.41 11.22 16.23
C GLU A 102 -7.76 12.53 16.70
N LYS A 103 -6.48 12.49 17.07
CA LYS A 103 -5.74 13.69 17.50
C LYS A 103 -5.68 14.75 16.39
N THR A 104 -5.56 14.31 15.14
CA THR A 104 -5.54 15.23 13.99
C THR A 104 -6.91 15.89 13.79
N ALA A 105 -7.99 15.13 13.94
CA ALA A 105 -9.35 15.65 13.82
C ALA A 105 -9.73 16.63 14.97
N ALA A 106 -9.23 16.37 16.18
CA ALA A 106 -9.48 17.21 17.36
C ALA A 106 -8.68 18.50 17.37
N SER A 107 -7.65 18.65 16.54
CA SER A 107 -6.81 19.86 16.49
C SER A 107 -7.55 21.01 15.80
N LYS A 108 -7.69 22.17 16.49
CA LYS A 108 -8.31 23.39 15.94
C LYS A 108 -7.50 23.91 14.74
N PRO A 109 -8.19 24.46 13.70
CA PRO A 109 -7.54 24.91 12.46
C PRO A 109 -6.57 26.10 12.59
N GLU A 110 -6.55 26.80 13.72
CA GLU A 110 -5.81 28.07 13.90
C GLU A 110 -4.32 27.92 14.32
N LYS A 111 -3.83 26.73 14.64
CA LYS A 111 -2.40 26.55 14.90
C LYS A 111 -1.76 25.88 13.69
N LYS A 112 -0.63 26.43 13.20
CA LYS A 112 0.22 25.75 12.19
C LYS A 112 0.31 24.27 12.56
N LYS A 113 -0.44 23.43 11.84
CA LYS A 113 -0.49 21.99 12.09
C LYS A 113 0.93 21.45 11.95
N LYS A 114 1.42 20.76 12.94
CA LYS A 114 2.62 19.94 12.74
C LYS A 114 2.28 18.91 11.67
N PRO A 115 3.14 18.70 10.67
CA PRO A 115 2.90 17.69 9.65
C PRO A 115 2.65 16.34 10.33
N VAL A 116 1.58 15.64 9.95
CA VAL A 116 1.21 14.33 10.52
C VAL A 116 1.12 13.30 9.40
N GLY A 117 1.46 12.08 9.71
CA GLY A 117 1.36 10.99 8.76
C GLY A 117 2.24 11.20 7.53
N SER A 118 1.68 11.02 6.34
CA SER A 118 2.41 11.17 5.07
C SER A 118 2.99 12.57 4.86
N GLU A 119 2.35 13.63 5.35
CA GLU A 119 2.87 15.01 5.25
C GLU A 119 4.22 15.16 5.96
N PHE A 120 4.40 14.53 7.11
CA PHE A 120 5.68 14.56 7.83
C PHE A 120 6.78 13.90 6.99
N TYR A 121 6.51 12.74 6.41
CA TYR A 121 7.49 12.01 5.59
C TYR A 121 7.72 12.67 4.24
N ASN A 122 6.70 13.28 3.65
CA ASN A 122 6.86 14.11 2.45
C ASN A 122 7.72 15.34 2.74
N THR A 123 7.51 16.00 3.87
CA THR A 123 8.36 17.10 4.32
C THR A 123 9.78 16.65 4.58
N LEU A 124 9.95 15.49 5.23
CA LEU A 124 11.26 14.89 5.46
C LEU A 124 11.94 14.51 4.14
N ALA A 125 11.19 13.91 3.19
CA ALA A 125 11.68 13.60 1.86
C ALA A 125 12.07 14.86 1.06
N CYS A 126 11.37 15.96 1.25
CA CYS A 126 11.74 17.25 0.67
C CYS A 126 13.04 17.83 1.29
N LEU A 127 13.27 17.59 2.59
CA LEU A 127 14.44 18.10 3.34
C LEU A 127 15.68 17.23 3.14
N VAL A 128 15.52 15.91 3.20
CA VAL A 128 16.62 14.91 3.15
C VAL A 128 16.78 14.31 1.76
N GLY A 129 15.80 14.55 0.88
CA GLY A 129 15.68 14.00 -0.46
C GLY A 129 14.96 12.65 -0.48
N ASP A 130 14.37 12.34 -1.62
CA ASP A 130 13.69 11.07 -1.93
C ASP A 130 14.62 9.85 -1.79
N TYR A 131 15.92 10.08 -1.84
CA TYR A 131 16.95 9.05 -1.67
C TYR A 131 16.81 8.30 -0.34
N PHE A 132 16.39 8.99 0.73
CA PHE A 132 16.17 8.36 2.05
C PHE A 132 15.10 7.26 2.00
N MET A 133 13.95 7.52 1.39
CA MET A 133 12.87 6.52 1.28
C MET A 133 13.31 5.34 0.40
N LYS A 134 13.96 5.63 -0.72
CA LYS A 134 14.49 4.60 -1.63
C LYS A 134 15.52 3.70 -0.96
N CYS A 135 16.45 4.28 -0.21
CA CYS A 135 17.45 3.53 0.57
C CYS A 135 16.81 2.77 1.73
N GLY A 136 15.89 3.40 2.47
CA GLY A 136 15.14 2.75 3.54
C GLY A 136 14.40 1.50 3.05
N ALA A 137 13.79 1.59 1.88
CA ALA A 137 13.12 0.45 1.25
C ALA A 137 14.08 -0.72 0.95
N THR A 138 15.39 -0.53 0.81
CA THR A 138 16.35 -1.61 0.51
C THR A 138 16.76 -2.44 1.73
N LEU A 139 16.43 -2.00 2.93
CA LEU A 139 16.80 -2.70 4.15
C LEU A 139 16.23 -4.12 4.20
N TYR A 140 17.05 -5.09 4.63
CA TYR A 140 16.64 -6.49 4.72
C TYR A 140 15.38 -6.71 5.59
N PRO A 141 15.22 -6.05 6.77
CA PRO A 141 13.99 -6.18 7.56
C PRO A 141 12.71 -5.77 6.80
N CYS A 142 12.81 -4.81 5.87
CA CYS A 142 11.68 -4.39 5.05
C CYS A 142 11.19 -5.53 4.15
N ASP A 143 12.13 -6.31 3.58
CA ASP A 143 11.78 -7.50 2.81
C ASP A 143 11.10 -8.56 3.66
N LEU A 144 11.68 -8.89 4.81
CA LEU A 144 11.11 -9.90 5.72
C LEU A 144 9.66 -9.59 6.11
N ARG A 145 9.30 -8.31 6.23
CA ARG A 145 7.95 -7.89 6.64
C ARG A 145 6.95 -7.80 5.50
N THR A 146 7.40 -7.63 4.27
CA THR A 146 6.50 -7.43 3.12
C THR A 146 6.45 -8.62 2.17
N LYS A 147 7.41 -9.56 2.22
CA LYS A 147 7.52 -10.68 1.29
C LYS A 147 6.27 -11.56 1.25
N ASP A 148 5.61 -11.77 2.38
CA ASP A 148 4.47 -12.67 2.50
C ASP A 148 3.20 -12.02 1.91
N ALA A 149 3.02 -10.69 2.04
CA ALA A 149 1.95 -9.99 1.34
C ALA A 149 2.14 -10.06 -0.18
N TYR A 150 3.36 -9.84 -0.65
CA TYR A 150 3.68 -9.99 -2.08
C TYR A 150 3.50 -11.41 -2.63
N ALA A 151 3.64 -12.44 -1.79
CA ALA A 151 3.38 -13.82 -2.18
C ALA A 151 1.89 -14.12 -2.39
N ASN A 152 1.01 -13.28 -1.88
CA ASN A 152 -0.45 -13.43 -1.95
C ASN A 152 -1.09 -12.64 -3.10
N MET A 153 -0.30 -12.05 -3.99
CA MET A 153 -0.79 -11.30 -5.16
C MET A 153 -0.04 -11.73 -6.42
N ASP A 154 -0.60 -11.44 -7.58
CA ASP A 154 0.00 -11.83 -8.87
C ASP A 154 1.14 -10.89 -9.27
N ILE A 155 0.96 -9.60 -9.04
CA ILE A 155 1.91 -8.54 -9.36
C ILE A 155 2.26 -7.77 -8.10
N ALA A 156 3.53 -7.73 -7.75
CA ALA A 156 4.00 -7.00 -6.58
C ALA A 156 4.09 -5.49 -6.89
N GLY A 157 3.16 -4.71 -6.33
CA GLY A 157 3.14 -3.25 -6.44
C GLY A 157 4.12 -2.61 -5.46
N TYR A 158 5.17 -1.97 -5.98
CA TYR A 158 6.21 -1.32 -5.17
C TYR A 158 6.05 0.19 -5.22
N ASN A 159 5.70 0.78 -4.07
CA ASN A 159 5.73 2.23 -3.91
C ASN A 159 7.13 2.65 -3.44
N TYR A 160 7.78 3.53 -4.20
CA TYR A 160 9.12 4.10 -3.95
C TYR A 160 10.25 3.08 -3.79
N GLY A 161 10.10 1.89 -4.36
CA GLY A 161 11.03 0.76 -4.21
C GLY A 161 12.02 0.57 -5.36
N ILE A 162 12.28 1.57 -6.20
CA ILE A 162 13.07 1.42 -7.45
C ILE A 162 14.46 0.80 -7.24
N PHE A 163 15.15 1.10 -6.12
CA PHE A 163 16.48 0.55 -5.85
C PHE A 163 16.47 -0.95 -5.53
N ARG A 164 15.27 -1.53 -5.33
CA ARG A 164 15.12 -2.97 -5.07
C ARG A 164 14.94 -3.81 -6.33
N TYR A 165 14.51 -3.24 -7.44
CA TYR A 165 14.07 -4.01 -8.60
C TYR A 165 15.11 -5.03 -9.06
N LYS A 166 16.35 -4.61 -9.33
CA LYS A 166 17.41 -5.52 -9.78
C LYS A 166 17.72 -6.65 -8.79
N HIS A 167 17.69 -6.36 -7.49
CA HIS A 167 17.93 -7.35 -6.45
C HIS A 167 16.76 -8.33 -6.34
N TYR A 168 15.52 -7.83 -6.37
CA TYR A 168 14.35 -8.67 -6.20
C TYR A 168 14.03 -9.54 -7.40
N LEU A 169 14.27 -9.08 -8.60
CA LEU A 169 14.17 -9.92 -9.80
C LEU A 169 15.11 -11.13 -9.75
N LYS A 170 16.27 -10.99 -9.08
CA LYS A 170 17.18 -12.13 -8.83
C LYS A 170 16.72 -13.02 -7.68
N LYS A 171 16.23 -12.41 -6.59
CA LYS A 171 15.83 -13.11 -5.38
C LYS A 171 14.50 -13.86 -5.54
N TYR A 172 13.58 -13.28 -6.30
CA TYR A 172 12.24 -13.79 -6.56
C TYR A 172 11.98 -13.85 -8.08
N PRO A 173 12.61 -14.82 -8.79
CA PRO A 173 12.61 -14.82 -10.27
C PRO A 173 11.22 -14.98 -10.90
N ASN A 174 10.25 -15.53 -10.16
CA ASN A 174 8.87 -15.69 -10.62
C ASN A 174 7.95 -14.54 -10.24
N ARG A 175 8.47 -13.48 -9.57
CA ARG A 175 7.68 -12.34 -9.15
C ARG A 175 7.65 -11.28 -10.24
N LEU A 176 6.45 -10.93 -10.69
CA LEU A 176 6.25 -9.73 -11.50
C LEU A 176 6.27 -8.50 -10.59
N ILE A 177 6.98 -7.47 -11.00
CA ILE A 177 7.14 -6.23 -10.24
C ILE A 177 6.53 -5.07 -11.02
N LEU A 178 5.70 -4.29 -10.34
CA LEU A 178 5.14 -3.03 -10.83
C LEU A 178 5.63 -1.89 -9.94
N GLY A 179 6.18 -0.85 -10.52
CA GLY A 179 6.34 0.44 -9.84
C GLY A 179 4.97 1.11 -9.77
N SER A 180 4.20 0.80 -8.73
CA SER A 180 2.85 1.33 -8.56
C SER A 180 2.85 2.81 -8.22
N GLU A 181 3.90 3.28 -7.52
CA GLU A 181 4.14 4.69 -7.24
C GLU A 181 5.64 4.98 -7.24
N THR A 182 6.06 5.95 -8.03
CA THR A 182 7.48 6.35 -8.16
C THR A 182 7.60 7.87 -8.09
N PHE A 183 8.78 8.39 -7.76
CA PHE A 183 9.03 9.82 -7.91
C PHE A 183 9.12 10.18 -9.40
N CYS A 184 8.59 11.35 -9.79
CA CYS A 184 8.53 11.79 -11.20
C CYS A 184 9.87 11.70 -11.91
N LYS A 185 10.98 11.94 -11.21
CA LYS A 185 12.35 11.87 -11.77
C LYS A 185 12.84 10.43 -11.98
N ASP A 186 12.20 9.43 -11.40
CA ASP A 186 12.61 8.02 -11.51
C ASP A 186 12.21 7.40 -12.86
N ALA A 187 11.31 8.05 -13.59
CA ALA A 187 10.85 7.58 -14.91
C ALA A 187 11.95 7.58 -15.98
N TYR A 188 13.10 8.22 -15.70
CA TYR A 188 14.21 8.36 -16.63
C TYR A 188 15.52 7.71 -16.15
N SER A 189 15.48 6.89 -15.10
CA SER A 189 16.67 6.26 -14.52
C SER A 189 16.80 4.77 -14.80
#